data_314b31d560fa150373ddca605749723f
#
_entry.id   314b31d560fa150373ddca605749723f
#
_cell.length_a   1.000
_cell.length_b   1.000
_cell.length_c   1.000
_cell.angle_alpha   90.00
_cell.angle_beta   90.00
_cell.angle_gamma   90.00
#
_symmetry.space_group_name_H-M   'P 1'
#
loop_
_entity.id
_entity.type
_entity.pdbx_description
1 polymer ?
#
loop_
_entity_poly.entity_id
_entity_poly.type
_entity_poly.pdbx_seq_one_letter_code
_entity_poly.pdbx_strand_id
1 'polypeptide(L)' 'MAEDVRVRVGRRLRRLRVQHGWTQVQMADRLGLDRSYLADVERGKRNISIVNLEVIAKGFGLSLSRLLSKV' A
#
# COMPACT_ATOMS: atom_id res chain seq x y z
N MET A 1 15.45 -12.14 13.14
CA MET A 1 14.72 -10.92 13.55
C MET A 1 13.62 -10.61 12.57
N ALA A 2 12.50 -10.14 13.06
CA ALA A 2 11.39 -9.76 12.18
C ALA A 2 11.72 -8.46 11.47
N GLU A 3 11.32 -8.36 10.22
CA GLU A 3 11.41 -7.10 9.47
C GLU A 3 10.48 -6.07 10.08
N ASP A 4 10.84 -4.79 9.93
CA ASP A 4 9.98 -3.68 10.30
C ASP A 4 8.63 -3.81 9.58
N VAL A 5 7.54 -3.56 10.30
CA VAL A 5 6.20 -3.69 9.76
C VAL A 5 5.97 -2.77 8.55
N ARG A 6 6.63 -1.61 8.51
CA ARG A 6 6.53 -0.69 7.37
C ARG A 6 7.05 -1.33 6.10
N VAL A 7 8.13 -2.11 6.21
CA VAL A 7 8.71 -2.83 5.05
C VAL A 7 7.74 -3.92 4.58
N ARG A 8 7.16 -4.67 5.52
CA ARG A 8 6.22 -5.75 5.18
C ARG A 8 4.95 -5.20 4.54
N VAL A 9 4.42 -4.10 5.08
CA VAL A 9 3.25 -3.44 4.50
C VAL A 9 3.58 -2.93 3.10
N GLY A 10 4.70 -2.24 2.95
CA GLY A 10 5.12 -1.73 1.65
C GLY A 10 5.22 -2.81 0.59
N ARG A 11 5.79 -3.95 0.96
CA ARG A 11 5.90 -5.12 0.06
C ARG A 11 4.53 -5.64 -0.33
N ARG A 12 3.61 -5.73 0.61
CA ARG A 12 2.23 -6.17 0.35
C ARG A 12 1.54 -5.25 -0.65
N LEU A 13 1.65 -3.94 -0.43
CA LEU A 13 1.02 -2.94 -1.30
C LEU A 13 1.59 -2.99 -2.71
N ARG A 14 2.92 -3.10 -2.82
CA ARG A 14 3.56 -3.22 -4.14
C ARG A 14 3.07 -4.47 -4.87
N ARG A 15 2.97 -5.60 -4.19
CA ARG A 15 2.51 -6.86 -4.78
C ARG A 15 1.09 -6.70 -5.33
N LEU A 16 0.19 -6.10 -4.55
CA LEU A 16 -1.17 -5.85 -4.99
C LEU A 16 -1.21 -4.92 -6.19
N ARG A 17 -0.41 -3.85 -6.17
CA ARG A 17 -0.33 -2.91 -7.27
C ARG A 17 0.10 -3.60 -8.55
N VAL A 18 1.16 -4.38 -8.49
CA VAL A 18 1.68 -5.11 -9.65
C VAL A 18 0.66 -6.13 -10.16
N GLN A 19 -0.02 -6.82 -9.26
CA GLN A 19 -1.08 -7.77 -9.63
C GLN A 19 -2.24 -7.10 -10.36
N HIS A 20 -2.52 -5.85 -10.05
CA HIS A 20 -3.57 -5.07 -10.72
C HIS A 20 -3.08 -4.42 -12.02
N GLY A 21 -1.80 -4.58 -12.33
CA GLY A 21 -1.21 -3.99 -13.53
C GLY A 21 -1.07 -2.48 -13.45
N TRP A 22 -1.01 -1.90 -12.26
CA TRP A 22 -0.90 -0.45 -12.07
C TRP A 22 0.54 -0.01 -11.88
N THR A 23 0.89 1.13 -12.49
CA THR A 23 2.10 1.87 -12.11
C THR A 23 1.83 2.61 -10.81
N GLN A 24 2.89 3.12 -10.18
CA GLN A 24 2.72 3.97 -8.98
C GLN A 24 1.90 5.21 -9.31
N VAL A 25 2.11 5.81 -10.47
CA VAL A 25 1.34 6.99 -10.91
C VAL A 25 -0.14 6.64 -11.03
N GLN A 26 -0.45 5.52 -11.69
CA GLN A 26 -1.84 5.10 -11.86
C GLN A 26 -2.51 4.81 -10.51
N MET A 27 -1.81 4.13 -9.60
CA MET A 27 -2.35 3.85 -8.28
C MET A 27 -2.60 5.14 -7.49
N ALA A 28 -1.64 6.06 -7.52
CA ALA A 28 -1.79 7.34 -6.83
C ALA A 28 -3.00 8.11 -7.36
N ASP A 29 -3.15 8.18 -8.69
CA ASP A 29 -4.28 8.87 -9.31
C ASP A 29 -5.61 8.23 -8.93
N ARG A 30 -5.69 6.89 -8.97
CA ARG A 30 -6.92 6.17 -8.65
C ARG A 30 -7.34 6.34 -7.20
N LEU A 31 -6.36 6.43 -6.30
CA LEU A 31 -6.62 6.48 -4.86
C LEU A 31 -6.63 7.89 -4.28
N GLY A 32 -6.30 8.89 -5.11
CA GLY A 32 -6.22 10.27 -4.63
C GLY A 32 -5.06 10.49 -3.67
N LEU A 33 -3.96 9.76 -3.83
CA LEU A 33 -2.78 9.88 -3.00
C LEU A 33 -1.63 10.51 -3.77
N ASP A 34 -0.72 11.13 -3.04
CA ASP A 34 0.50 11.66 -3.63
C ASP A 34 1.43 10.51 -4.04
N ARG A 35 1.99 10.60 -5.27
CA ARG A 35 2.84 9.54 -5.81
C ARG A 35 4.11 9.35 -4.99
N SER A 36 4.75 10.44 -4.55
CA SER A 36 5.98 10.37 -3.76
C SER A 36 5.72 9.71 -2.42
N TYR A 37 4.60 10.05 -1.79
CA TYR A 37 4.17 9.42 -0.55
C TYR A 37 3.99 7.90 -0.75
N LEU A 38 3.27 7.53 -1.80
CA LEU A 38 3.03 6.12 -2.10
C LEU A 38 4.34 5.36 -2.36
N ALA A 39 5.26 5.96 -3.10
CA ALA A 39 6.56 5.37 -3.37
C ALA A 39 7.33 5.12 -2.06
N ASP A 40 7.31 6.08 -1.14
CA ASP A 40 7.97 5.93 0.16
C ASP A 40 7.31 4.85 1.00
N VAL A 41 5.98 4.74 0.96
CA VAL A 41 5.25 3.68 1.66
C VAL A 41 5.66 2.31 1.13
N GLU A 42 5.75 2.16 -0.19
CA GLU A 42 6.16 0.88 -0.79
C GLU A 42 7.59 0.50 -0.42
N ARG A 43 8.46 1.49 -0.19
CA ARG A 43 9.83 1.24 0.25
C ARG A 43 9.97 1.02 1.75
N GLY A 44 8.89 1.13 2.50
CA GLY A 44 8.92 0.96 3.94
C GLY A 44 9.50 2.15 4.69
N LYS A 45 9.49 3.33 4.08
CA LYS A 45 10.10 4.55 4.64
C LYS A 45 9.08 5.49 5.27
N ARG A 46 7.83 5.13 5.31
CA ARG A 46 6.76 5.95 5.88
C ARG A 46 5.89 5.15 6.82
N ASN A 47 5.46 5.79 7.89
CA ASN A 47 4.38 5.28 8.71
C ASN A 47 3.08 5.65 8.02
N ILE A 48 2.42 4.67 7.42
CA ILE A 48 1.13 4.92 6.78
C ILE A 48 0.04 4.96 7.84
N SER A 49 -0.83 5.97 7.76
CA SER A 49 -1.96 6.06 8.67
C SER A 49 -2.97 4.94 8.42
N ILE A 50 -3.73 4.56 9.45
CA ILE A 50 -4.77 3.56 9.30
C ILE A 50 -5.85 4.03 8.31
N VAL A 51 -6.10 5.34 8.27
CA VAL A 51 -7.05 5.92 7.31
C VAL A 51 -6.58 5.69 5.87
N ASN A 52 -5.31 5.97 5.59
CA ASN A 52 -4.76 5.77 4.25
C ASN A 52 -4.66 4.28 3.90
N LEU A 53 -4.39 3.41 4.87
CA LEU A 53 -4.45 1.96 4.65
C LEU A 53 -5.84 1.52 4.21
N GLU A 54 -6.89 2.07 4.82
CA GLU A 54 -8.26 1.74 4.43
C GLU A 54 -8.57 2.25 3.02
N VAL A 55 -8.11 3.45 2.67
CA VAL A 55 -8.26 3.99 1.31
C VAL A 55 -7.64 3.02 0.30
N ILE A 56 -6.43 2.56 0.58
CA ILE A 56 -5.72 1.63 -0.30
C ILE A 56 -6.44 0.28 -0.37
N ALA A 57 -6.86 -0.26 0.76
CA ALA A 57 -7.59 -1.53 0.79
C ALA A 57 -8.84 -1.46 -0.08
N LYS A 58 -9.64 -0.41 0.08
CA LYS A 58 -10.85 -0.21 -0.73
C LYS A 58 -10.53 -0.09 -2.20
N GLY A 59 -9.43 0.58 -2.53
CA GLY A 59 -8.98 0.71 -3.93
C GLY A 59 -8.67 -0.63 -4.57
N PHE A 60 -8.24 -1.61 -3.79
CA PHE A 60 -8.01 -2.98 -4.25
C PHE A 60 -9.22 -3.90 -4.07
N GLY A 61 -10.34 -3.36 -3.58
CA GLY A 61 -11.53 -4.18 -3.32
C GLY A 61 -11.39 -5.09 -2.11
N LEU A 62 -10.54 -4.73 -1.16
CA LEU A 62 -10.27 -5.54 0.02
C LEU A 62 -10.75 -4.83 1.28
N SER A 63 -11.12 -5.63 2.30
CA SER A 63 -11.25 -5.11 3.65
C SER A 63 -9.85 -4.80 4.21
N LEU A 64 -9.79 -3.96 5.23
CA LEU A 64 -8.51 -3.67 5.89
C LEU A 64 -7.90 -4.95 6.48
N SER A 65 -8.74 -5.82 7.06
CA SER A 65 -8.23 -7.08 7.62
C SER A 65 -7.65 -7.99 6.54
N ARG A 66 -8.26 -8.03 5.36
CA ARG A 66 -7.73 -8.82 4.24
C ARG A 66 -6.43 -8.25 3.71
N LEU A 67 -6.35 -6.93 3.61
CA LEU A 67 -5.11 -6.29 3.22
C LEU A 67 -3.97 -6.71 4.13
N LEU A 68 -4.18 -6.66 5.43
CA LEU A 68 -3.15 -6.90 6.44
C LEU A 68 -2.91 -8.39 6.72
N SER A 69 -3.78 -9.28 6.27
CA SER A 69 -3.65 -10.72 6.55
C SER A 69 -2.42 -11.35 5.90
N LYS A 70 -1.86 -10.70 4.89
CA LYS A 70 -0.66 -11.17 4.17
C LYS A 70 0.59 -10.35 4.54
N VAL A 71 0.48 -9.52 5.53
CA VAL A 71 1.62 -8.74 6.06
C VAL A 71 2.35 -9.51 7.18
#